data_2653aa91ef0fde503b756454d70609d0
#
_entry.id   2653aa91ef0fde503b756454d70609d0
#
_cell.length_a   1.000
_cell.length_b   1.000
_cell.length_c   1.000
_cell.angle_alpha   90.00
_cell.angle_beta   90.00
_cell.angle_gamma   90.00
#
_symmetry.space_group_name_H-M   'P 1'
#
loop_
_entity.id
_entity.type
_entity.pdbx_description
1 polymer ?
#
loop_
_entity_poly.entity_id
_entity_poly.type
_entity_poly.pdbx_seq_one_letter_code
_entity_poly.pdbx_strand_id
1 'polypeptide(L)'
;VNLRIRAINCYLESIRKEQWKLPSVKVQQKPFLENVISEADYLYFKNCLKRDNEMYWYFVVRFLAATGARVSELVQIKCEHVRIGYLDLYSKGGKLRRIYIPSALQKETLKWMEETKKESGFLFLNKYGELISARGIAVQLKHFGSRYGLDPSVVYPHSFRHRFAKSFLERCNDIAMLADLMTYFVTSVQLGVAF
;
A
#
# COMPACT_ATOMS: atom_id res chain seq x y z
N VAL A 1 0.95 1.18 24.03
CA VAL A 1 1.59 0.73 25.29
C VAL A 1 3.04 0.37 25.00
N ASN A 2 3.38 -0.56 24.11
CA ASN A 2 4.75 -1.04 23.88
C ASN A 2 5.76 0.05 23.45
N LEU A 3 5.32 1.08 22.71
CA LEU A 3 6.19 2.21 22.36
C LEU A 3 6.66 2.98 23.60
N ARG A 4 5.76 3.19 24.57
CA ARG A 4 6.10 3.84 25.84
C ARG A 4 7.02 2.97 26.69
N ILE A 5 6.78 1.65 26.75
CA ILE A 5 7.66 0.69 27.43
C ILE A 5 9.06 0.74 26.81
N ARG A 6 9.17 0.75 25.51
CA ARG A 6 10.47 0.84 24.81
C ARG A 6 11.21 2.14 25.15
N ALA A 7 10.50 3.29 25.16
CA ALA A 7 11.10 4.57 25.54
C ALA A 7 11.60 4.57 27.00
N ILE A 8 10.80 4.03 27.93
CA ILE A 8 11.19 3.88 29.34
C ILE A 8 12.40 2.96 29.48
N ASN A 9 12.43 1.84 28.78
CA ASN A 9 13.53 0.88 28.84
C ASN A 9 14.82 1.49 28.27
N CYS A 10 14.78 2.26 27.19
CA CYS A 10 15.93 3.01 26.69
C CYS A 10 16.45 4.05 27.71
N TYR A 11 15.55 4.74 28.41
CA TYR A 11 15.95 5.66 29.48
C TYR A 11 16.59 4.91 30.66
N LEU A 12 16.02 3.77 31.10
CA LEU A 12 16.58 2.96 32.16
C LEU A 12 17.97 2.39 31.81
N GLU A 13 18.19 2.03 30.54
CA GLU A 13 19.52 1.67 30.02
C GLU A 13 20.51 2.83 30.16
N SER A 14 20.11 4.04 29.77
CA SER A 14 20.99 5.24 29.81
C SER A 14 21.45 5.59 31.21
N ILE A 15 20.64 5.29 32.24
CA ILE A 15 20.97 5.52 33.67
C ILE A 15 21.50 4.27 34.38
N ARG A 16 21.85 3.21 33.64
CA ARG A 16 22.38 1.92 34.14
C ARG A 16 21.47 1.22 35.17
N LYS A 17 20.15 1.36 35.03
CA LYS A 17 19.13 0.69 35.87
C LYS A 17 18.39 -0.39 35.10
N GLU A 18 19.10 -1.28 34.43
CA GLU A 18 18.52 -2.32 33.56
C GLU A 18 17.62 -3.31 34.31
N GLN A 19 17.84 -3.52 35.61
CA GLN A 19 17.00 -4.38 36.46
C GLN A 19 15.55 -3.90 36.59
N TRP A 20 15.26 -2.66 36.21
CA TRP A 20 13.92 -2.07 36.27
C TRP A 20 13.20 -2.07 34.91
N LYS A 21 13.80 -2.70 33.90
CA LYS A 21 13.18 -2.82 32.58
C LYS A 21 11.80 -3.48 32.66
N LEU A 22 10.84 -2.88 32.00
CA LEU A 22 9.49 -3.38 31.90
C LEU A 22 9.37 -4.39 30.75
N PRO A 23 8.71 -5.55 30.96
CA PRO A 23 8.45 -6.50 29.90
C PRO A 23 7.48 -5.89 28.89
N SER A 24 7.67 -6.21 27.62
CA SER A 24 6.72 -5.82 26.57
C SER A 24 5.38 -6.54 26.77
N VAL A 25 4.29 -5.81 26.65
CA VAL A 25 2.95 -6.41 26.69
C VAL A 25 2.77 -7.27 25.44
N LYS A 26 2.45 -8.54 25.61
CA LYS A 26 2.04 -9.40 24.49
C LYS A 26 0.74 -8.84 23.92
N VAL A 27 0.84 -8.16 22.78
CA VAL A 27 -0.34 -7.73 22.04
C VAL A 27 -0.81 -8.95 21.26
N GLN A 28 -2.02 -9.42 21.57
CA GLN A 28 -2.69 -10.39 20.71
C GLN A 28 -2.78 -9.76 19.31
N GLN A 29 -2.05 -10.30 18.35
CA GLN A 29 -2.17 -9.85 16.96
C GLN A 29 -3.59 -10.21 16.54
N LYS A 30 -4.45 -9.19 16.39
CA LYS A 30 -5.72 -9.39 15.68
C LYS A 30 -5.37 -9.97 14.31
N PRO A 31 -6.12 -10.98 13.85
CA PRO A 31 -5.86 -11.52 12.52
C PRO A 31 -5.83 -10.37 11.52
N PHE A 32 -4.74 -10.27 10.78
CA PHE A 32 -4.40 -9.16 9.86
C PHE A 32 -5.41 -8.96 8.71
N LEU A 33 -6.47 -9.78 8.68
CA LEU A 33 -7.45 -9.89 7.62
C LEU A 33 -8.83 -9.32 7.98
N GLU A 34 -8.99 -8.72 9.16
CA GLU A 34 -10.21 -7.99 9.48
C GLU A 34 -10.21 -6.67 8.71
N ASN A 35 -11.31 -6.38 8.02
CA ASN A 35 -11.54 -5.17 7.21
C ASN A 35 -10.73 -5.09 5.90
N VAL A 36 -10.57 -6.21 5.20
CA VAL A 36 -10.03 -6.25 3.84
C VAL A 36 -11.19 -6.29 2.83
N ILE A 37 -11.13 -5.42 1.84
CA ILE A 37 -12.14 -5.40 0.77
C ILE A 37 -12.19 -6.77 0.07
N SER A 38 -13.39 -7.31 -0.10
CA SER A 38 -13.61 -8.57 -0.79
C SER A 38 -13.28 -8.47 -2.29
N GLU A 39 -13.07 -9.61 -2.96
CA GLU A 39 -12.91 -9.63 -4.42
C GLU A 39 -14.12 -9.05 -5.13
N ALA A 40 -15.32 -9.42 -4.69
CA ALA A 40 -16.57 -8.96 -5.28
C ALA A 40 -16.74 -7.45 -5.11
N ASP A 41 -16.51 -6.92 -3.91
CA ASP A 41 -16.61 -5.48 -3.63
C ASP A 41 -15.55 -4.68 -4.40
N TYR A 42 -14.33 -5.22 -4.52
CA TYR A 42 -13.29 -4.58 -5.33
C TYR A 42 -13.67 -4.49 -6.81
N LEU A 43 -14.18 -5.59 -7.38
CA LEU A 43 -14.63 -5.61 -8.77
C LEU A 43 -15.80 -4.66 -8.98
N TYR A 44 -16.76 -4.66 -8.08
CA TYR A 44 -17.90 -3.75 -8.09
C TYR A 44 -17.44 -2.29 -8.01
N PHE A 45 -16.60 -1.95 -7.03
CA PHE A 45 -16.06 -0.61 -6.82
C PHE A 45 -15.33 -0.08 -8.07
N LYS A 46 -14.44 -0.90 -8.62
CA LYS A 46 -13.70 -0.60 -9.85
C LYS A 46 -14.64 -0.33 -11.03
N ASN A 47 -15.69 -1.16 -11.20
CA ASN A 47 -16.64 -1.01 -12.28
C ASN A 47 -17.51 0.24 -12.12
N CYS A 48 -17.91 0.61 -10.89
CA CYS A 48 -18.62 1.84 -10.59
C CYS A 48 -17.79 3.08 -10.97
N LEU A 49 -16.50 3.11 -10.58
CA LEU A 49 -15.59 4.20 -10.96
C LEU A 49 -15.46 4.34 -12.48
N LYS A 50 -15.36 3.22 -13.19
CA LYS A 50 -15.27 3.23 -14.65
C LYS A 50 -16.57 3.69 -15.31
N ARG A 51 -17.73 3.20 -14.83
CA ARG A 51 -19.07 3.57 -15.33
C ARG A 51 -19.33 5.07 -15.18
N ASP A 52 -18.92 5.65 -14.02
CA ASP A 52 -19.12 7.05 -13.70
C ASP A 52 -18.04 7.98 -14.29
N ASN A 53 -17.17 7.42 -15.17
CA ASN A 53 -16.04 8.12 -15.81
C ASN A 53 -15.02 8.73 -14.83
N GLU A 54 -14.93 8.17 -13.61
CA GLU A 54 -13.95 8.56 -12.59
C GLU A 54 -12.59 7.86 -12.85
N MET A 55 -12.05 8.00 -14.08
CA MET A 55 -10.89 7.25 -14.57
C MET A 55 -9.63 7.49 -13.74
N TYR A 56 -9.44 8.69 -13.22
CA TYR A 56 -8.34 9.00 -12.31
C TYR A 56 -8.37 8.10 -11.06
N TRP A 57 -9.52 7.99 -10.40
CA TRP A 57 -9.72 7.18 -9.20
C TRP A 57 -9.73 5.69 -9.49
N TYR A 58 -10.22 5.32 -10.67
CA TYR A 58 -10.10 3.96 -11.20
C TYR A 58 -8.63 3.52 -11.23
N PHE A 59 -7.72 4.34 -11.79
CA PHE A 59 -6.30 4.01 -11.83
C PHE A 59 -5.65 4.04 -10.45
N VAL A 60 -5.99 4.99 -9.56
CA VAL A 60 -5.53 4.97 -8.15
C VAL A 60 -5.83 3.63 -7.49
N VAL A 61 -7.07 3.15 -7.60
CA VAL A 61 -7.52 1.87 -7.02
C VAL A 61 -6.81 0.67 -7.69
N ARG A 62 -6.70 0.70 -9.01
CA ARG A 62 -6.03 -0.34 -9.78
C ARG A 62 -4.56 -0.48 -9.40
N PHE A 63 -3.84 0.63 -9.27
CA PHE A 63 -2.44 0.61 -8.84
C PHE A 63 -2.27 0.08 -7.42
N LEU A 64 -3.05 0.55 -6.45
CA LEU A 64 -3.02 0.05 -5.08
C LEU A 64 -3.25 -1.47 -5.02
N ALA A 65 -4.26 -1.96 -5.74
CA ALA A 65 -4.65 -3.36 -5.72
C ALA A 65 -3.73 -4.29 -6.53
N ALA A 66 -3.08 -3.80 -7.58
CA ALA A 66 -2.28 -4.62 -8.49
C ALA A 66 -0.78 -4.61 -8.17
N THR A 67 -0.28 -3.59 -7.47
CA THR A 67 1.13 -3.44 -7.13
C THR A 67 1.44 -3.67 -5.67
N GLY A 68 0.43 -3.63 -4.81
CA GLY A 68 0.60 -3.66 -3.37
C GLY A 68 1.40 -2.47 -2.81
N ALA A 69 1.53 -1.37 -3.56
CA ALA A 69 2.20 -0.15 -3.12
C ALA A 69 1.55 0.45 -1.88
N ARG A 70 2.36 1.05 -1.00
CA ARG A 70 1.82 1.95 0.03
C ARG A 70 1.30 3.22 -0.64
N VAL A 71 0.33 3.88 -0.03
CA VAL A 71 -0.20 5.14 -0.60
C VAL A 71 0.88 6.20 -0.77
N SER A 72 1.87 6.28 0.13
CA SER A 72 3.04 7.16 0.02
C SER A 72 3.99 6.80 -1.12
N GLU A 73 3.98 5.56 -1.57
CA GLU A 73 4.74 5.06 -2.71
C GLU A 73 3.96 5.27 -4.01
N LEU A 74 2.64 5.06 -3.98
CA LEU A 74 1.75 5.31 -5.11
C LEU A 74 1.89 6.73 -5.65
N VAL A 75 1.88 7.73 -4.75
CA VAL A 75 1.96 9.14 -5.17
C VAL A 75 3.29 9.49 -5.83
N GLN A 76 4.33 8.67 -5.68
CA GLN A 76 5.64 8.86 -6.33
C GLN A 76 5.71 8.26 -7.73
N ILE A 77 4.68 7.54 -8.17
CA ILE A 77 4.65 6.96 -9.52
C ILE A 77 4.59 8.09 -10.55
N LYS A 78 5.49 8.02 -11.51
CA LYS A 78 5.57 8.95 -12.65
C LYS A 78 5.16 8.25 -13.94
N CYS A 79 4.85 9.02 -14.95
CA CYS A 79 4.56 8.55 -16.31
C CYS A 79 5.73 7.70 -16.86
N GLU A 80 6.96 8.09 -16.55
CA GLU A 80 8.17 7.37 -16.95
C GLU A 80 8.22 5.97 -16.33
N HIS A 81 7.82 5.82 -15.06
CA HIS A 81 7.75 4.52 -14.39
C HIS A 81 6.71 3.60 -15.02
N VAL A 82 5.59 4.16 -15.50
CA VAL A 82 4.58 3.39 -16.24
C VAL A 82 5.17 2.86 -17.55
N ARG A 83 5.96 3.67 -18.28
CA ARG A 83 6.58 3.24 -19.55
C ARG A 83 7.58 2.11 -19.35
N ILE A 84 8.41 2.18 -18.31
CA ILE A 84 9.42 1.14 -18.02
C ILE A 84 8.85 -0.08 -17.26
N GLY A 85 7.64 0.04 -16.69
CA GLY A 85 6.93 -1.04 -15.98
C GLY A 85 7.32 -1.22 -14.52
N TYR A 86 8.12 -0.34 -13.91
CA TYR A 86 8.49 -0.41 -12.51
C TYR A 86 8.88 0.95 -11.91
N LEU A 87 8.90 1.01 -10.58
CA LEU A 87 9.41 2.12 -9.77
C LEU A 87 10.41 1.59 -8.75
N ASP A 88 11.61 2.15 -8.73
CA ASP A 88 12.64 1.88 -7.72
C ASP A 88 12.59 2.91 -6.59
N LEU A 89 12.46 2.44 -5.36
CA LEU A 89 12.39 3.23 -4.14
C LEU A 89 13.57 2.92 -3.24
N TYR A 90 14.26 3.97 -2.80
CA TYR A 90 15.35 3.89 -1.86
C TYR A 90 14.87 4.19 -0.45
N SER A 91 15.13 3.29 0.50
CA SER A 91 14.85 3.51 1.92
C SER A 91 16.04 4.04 2.68
N LYS A 92 15.80 4.52 3.91
CA LYS A 92 16.88 4.82 4.85
C LYS A 92 17.78 3.58 5.03
N GLY A 93 19.09 3.71 4.79
CA GLY A 93 20.04 2.61 4.83
C GLY A 93 20.34 1.97 3.48
N GLY A 94 20.01 2.62 2.35
CA GLY A 94 20.40 2.20 1.00
C GLY A 94 19.66 0.96 0.45
N LYS A 95 18.64 0.48 1.14
CA LYS A 95 17.86 -0.67 0.68
C LYS A 95 16.95 -0.28 -0.47
N LEU A 96 17.09 -0.98 -1.60
CA LEU A 96 16.27 -0.81 -2.79
C LEU A 96 15.02 -1.68 -2.69
N ARG A 97 13.86 -1.11 -3.00
CA ARG A 97 12.62 -1.84 -3.24
C ARG A 97 12.09 -1.50 -4.63
N ARG A 98 11.81 -2.51 -5.42
CA ARG A 98 11.18 -2.36 -6.72
C ARG A 98 9.68 -2.66 -6.65
N ILE A 99 8.87 -1.74 -7.14
CA ILE A 99 7.43 -1.93 -7.33
C ILE A 99 7.19 -2.20 -8.80
N TYR A 100 6.73 -3.41 -9.11
CA TYR A 100 6.42 -3.81 -10.48
C TYR A 100 5.00 -3.38 -10.87
N ILE A 101 4.85 -2.87 -12.07
CA ILE A 101 3.56 -2.54 -12.67
C ILE A 101 3.19 -3.67 -13.63
N PRO A 102 2.15 -4.49 -13.33
CA PRO A 102 1.76 -5.59 -14.19
C PRO A 102 1.46 -5.13 -15.61
N SER A 103 1.84 -5.91 -16.62
CA SER A 103 1.75 -5.55 -18.04
C SER A 103 0.35 -5.16 -18.50
N ALA A 104 -0.68 -5.82 -17.97
CA ALA A 104 -2.08 -5.47 -18.27
C ALA A 104 -2.45 -4.07 -17.74
N LEU A 105 -2.02 -3.72 -16.50
CA LEU A 105 -2.22 -2.40 -15.93
C LEU A 105 -1.39 -1.35 -16.66
N GLN A 106 -0.15 -1.68 -17.01
CA GLN A 106 0.74 -0.81 -17.78
C GLN A 106 0.09 -0.39 -19.11
N LYS A 107 -0.36 -1.36 -19.90
CA LYS A 107 -1.00 -1.10 -21.21
C LYS A 107 -2.24 -0.22 -21.08
N GLU A 108 -3.11 -0.52 -20.10
CA GLU A 108 -4.32 0.25 -19.85
C GLU A 108 -3.99 1.70 -19.41
N THR A 109 -2.96 1.86 -18.58
CA THR A 109 -2.53 3.17 -18.10
C THR A 109 -1.89 4.00 -19.22
N LEU A 110 -1.07 3.39 -20.08
CA LEU A 110 -0.47 4.09 -21.23
C LEU A 110 -1.55 4.66 -22.14
N LYS A 111 -2.60 3.90 -22.46
CA LYS A 111 -3.74 4.39 -23.23
C LYS A 111 -4.43 5.57 -22.54
N TRP A 112 -4.67 5.48 -21.22
CA TRP A 112 -5.25 6.61 -20.48
C TRP A 112 -4.33 7.84 -20.46
N MET A 113 -3.02 7.66 -20.39
CA MET A 113 -2.05 8.75 -20.48
C MET A 113 -2.12 9.46 -21.85
N GLU A 114 -2.24 8.70 -22.94
CA GLU A 114 -2.44 9.23 -24.29
C GLU A 114 -3.74 10.04 -24.38
N GLU A 115 -4.86 9.48 -23.94
CA GLU A 115 -6.18 10.13 -23.93
C GLU A 115 -6.19 11.42 -23.11
N THR A 116 -5.43 11.47 -22.00
CA THR A 116 -5.34 12.64 -21.11
C THR A 116 -4.15 13.55 -21.40
N LYS A 117 -3.38 13.25 -22.47
CA LYS A 117 -2.16 13.99 -22.87
C LYS A 117 -1.14 14.14 -21.75
N LYS A 118 -1.01 13.08 -20.91
CA LYS A 118 -0.01 13.01 -19.85
C LYS A 118 1.29 12.42 -20.39
N GLU A 119 2.27 13.27 -20.66
CA GLU A 119 3.54 12.83 -21.26
C GLU A 119 4.64 12.56 -20.21
N SER A 120 4.69 13.30 -19.11
CA SER A 120 5.77 13.21 -18.12
C SER A 120 5.34 13.64 -16.73
N GLY A 121 6.20 13.40 -15.74
CA GLY A 121 5.99 13.82 -14.36
C GLY A 121 5.08 12.87 -13.56
N PHE A 122 4.60 13.33 -12.43
CA PHE A 122 3.79 12.49 -11.53
C PHE A 122 2.46 12.07 -12.15
N LEU A 123 2.16 10.78 -12.06
CA LEU A 123 0.94 10.20 -12.63
C LEU A 123 -0.31 10.71 -11.91
N PHE A 124 -0.24 10.86 -10.58
CA PHE A 124 -1.36 11.22 -9.72
C PHE A 124 -1.16 12.62 -9.14
N LEU A 125 -1.84 13.60 -9.73
CA LEU A 125 -1.86 15.00 -9.30
C LEU A 125 -3.25 15.36 -8.76
N ASN A 126 -3.31 16.33 -7.86
CA ASN A 126 -4.57 16.91 -7.42
C ASN A 126 -5.18 17.83 -8.50
N LYS A 127 -6.35 18.39 -8.23
CA LYS A 127 -7.04 19.30 -9.17
C LYS A 127 -6.29 20.62 -9.46
N TYR A 128 -5.25 20.90 -8.68
CA TYR A 128 -4.40 22.11 -8.86
C TYR A 128 -3.10 21.77 -9.59
N GLY A 129 -2.88 20.55 -10.04
CA GLY A 129 -1.65 20.10 -10.69
C GLY A 129 -0.49 19.77 -9.73
N GLU A 130 -0.75 19.72 -8.42
CA GLU A 130 0.23 19.39 -7.42
C GLU A 130 0.15 17.91 -7.01
N LEU A 131 1.17 17.42 -6.31
CA LEU A 131 1.19 16.05 -5.83
C LEU A 131 0.02 15.80 -4.85
N ILE A 132 -0.78 14.77 -5.12
CA ILE A 132 -1.89 14.41 -4.23
C ILE A 132 -1.36 13.85 -2.91
N SER A 133 -1.96 14.26 -1.79
CA SER A 133 -1.57 13.74 -0.48
C SER A 133 -2.16 12.35 -0.22
N ALA A 134 -1.42 11.54 0.56
CA ALA A 134 -1.91 10.24 1.02
C ALA A 134 -3.25 10.33 1.77
N ARG A 135 -3.43 11.40 2.56
CA ARG A 135 -4.67 11.67 3.28
C ARG A 135 -5.81 12.01 2.30
N GLY A 136 -5.53 12.80 1.27
CA GLY A 136 -6.51 13.14 0.22
C GLY A 136 -7.02 11.90 -0.49
N ILE A 137 -6.13 10.96 -0.84
CA ILE A 137 -6.50 9.66 -1.42
C ILE A 137 -7.40 8.89 -0.46
N ALA A 138 -7.03 8.76 0.82
CA ALA A 138 -7.79 7.99 1.79
C ALA A 138 -9.21 8.55 2.02
N VAL A 139 -9.34 9.88 2.10
CA VAL A 139 -10.63 10.55 2.25
C VAL A 139 -11.51 10.33 1.03
N GLN A 140 -10.96 10.50 -0.17
CA GLN A 140 -11.73 10.35 -1.39
C GLN A 140 -12.16 8.91 -1.66
N LEU A 141 -11.31 7.92 -1.34
CA LEU A 141 -11.70 6.51 -1.43
C LEU A 141 -12.88 6.18 -0.52
N LYS A 142 -12.90 6.68 0.72
CA LYS A 142 -14.02 6.52 1.64
C LYS A 142 -15.30 7.18 1.10
N HIS A 143 -15.16 8.39 0.52
CA HIS A 143 -16.29 9.07 -0.11
C HIS A 143 -16.90 8.24 -1.24
N PHE A 144 -16.10 7.70 -2.14
CA PHE A 144 -16.58 6.80 -3.19
C PHE A 144 -17.15 5.49 -2.62
N GLY A 145 -16.55 4.93 -1.55
CA GLY A 145 -17.10 3.77 -0.85
C GLY A 145 -18.54 4.02 -0.41
N SER A 146 -18.77 5.14 0.30
CA SER A 146 -20.12 5.55 0.73
C SER A 146 -21.04 5.82 -0.45
N ARG A 147 -20.56 6.51 -1.51
CA ARG A 147 -21.35 6.81 -2.71
C ARG A 147 -21.85 5.53 -3.43
N TYR A 148 -21.05 4.47 -3.40
CA TYR A 148 -21.39 3.20 -4.05
C TYR A 148 -21.98 2.14 -3.10
N GLY A 149 -22.35 2.54 -1.88
CA GLY A 149 -22.98 1.65 -0.90
C GLY A 149 -22.08 0.56 -0.34
N LEU A 150 -20.75 0.76 -0.42
CA LEU A 150 -19.77 -0.10 0.22
C LEU A 150 -19.46 0.36 1.64
N ASP A 151 -19.08 -0.58 2.51
CA ASP A 151 -18.61 -0.23 3.85
C ASP A 151 -17.32 0.64 3.77
N PRO A 152 -17.36 1.90 4.24
CA PRO A 152 -16.18 2.77 4.21
C PRO A 152 -15.00 2.25 5.07
N SER A 153 -15.26 1.31 5.97
CA SER A 153 -14.24 0.70 6.82
C SER A 153 -13.31 -0.23 6.04
N VAL A 154 -13.76 -0.73 4.88
CA VAL A 154 -12.96 -1.59 4.01
C VAL A 154 -12.43 -0.87 2.75
N VAL A 155 -12.90 0.37 2.47
CA VAL A 155 -12.47 1.14 1.29
C VAL A 155 -11.41 2.17 1.69
N TYR A 156 -10.19 1.70 1.89
CA TYR A 156 -9.03 2.54 2.23
C TYR A 156 -7.73 1.96 1.66
N PRO A 157 -6.65 2.76 1.50
CA PRO A 157 -5.45 2.34 0.76
C PRO A 157 -4.82 1.03 1.24
N HIS A 158 -4.71 0.83 2.57
CA HIS A 158 -4.12 -0.40 3.11
C HIS A 158 -4.98 -1.65 2.85
N SER A 159 -6.31 -1.51 2.76
CA SER A 159 -7.21 -2.61 2.42
C SER A 159 -6.88 -3.19 1.04
N PHE A 160 -6.66 -2.34 0.04
CA PHE A 160 -6.24 -2.79 -1.31
C PHE A 160 -4.87 -3.48 -1.29
N ARG A 161 -3.94 -2.99 -0.46
CA ARG A 161 -2.64 -3.64 -0.28
C ARG A 161 -2.76 -5.00 0.42
N HIS A 162 -3.63 -5.13 1.43
CA HIS A 162 -3.90 -6.42 2.07
C HIS A 162 -4.57 -7.39 1.10
N ARG A 163 -5.50 -6.91 0.28
CA ARG A 163 -6.08 -7.69 -0.80
C ARG A 163 -5.02 -8.19 -1.78
N PHE A 164 -4.06 -7.35 -2.19
CA PHE A 164 -2.93 -7.76 -3.01
C PHE A 164 -2.17 -8.92 -2.38
N ALA A 165 -1.81 -8.82 -1.10
CA ALA A 165 -1.10 -9.86 -0.38
C ALA A 165 -1.89 -11.17 -0.33
N LYS A 166 -3.19 -11.10 -0.01
CA LYS A 166 -4.08 -12.26 0.00
C LYS A 166 -4.15 -12.94 -1.36
N SER A 167 -4.43 -12.17 -2.41
CA SER A 167 -4.53 -12.68 -3.79
C SER A 167 -3.20 -13.25 -4.31
N PHE A 168 -2.07 -12.70 -3.87
CA PHE A 168 -0.75 -13.25 -4.21
C PHE A 168 -0.54 -14.62 -3.55
N LEU A 169 -0.81 -14.75 -2.25
CA LEU A 169 -0.65 -16.03 -1.53
C LEU A 169 -1.59 -17.12 -2.06
N GLU A 170 -2.81 -16.77 -2.44
CA GLU A 170 -3.76 -17.71 -3.05
C GLU A 170 -3.24 -18.28 -4.39
N ARG A 171 -2.41 -17.54 -5.12
CA ARG A 171 -1.89 -17.94 -6.43
C ARG A 171 -0.49 -18.56 -6.38
N CYS A 172 0.39 -18.01 -5.57
CA CYS A 172 1.80 -18.38 -5.56
C CYS A 172 2.24 -19.09 -4.28
N ASN A 173 1.49 -18.98 -3.19
CA ASN A 173 1.76 -19.58 -1.88
C ASN A 173 3.21 -19.42 -1.38
N ASP A 174 3.87 -18.33 -1.78
CA ASP A 174 5.27 -18.01 -1.44
C ASP A 174 5.31 -16.75 -0.57
N ILE A 175 5.44 -16.96 0.73
CA ILE A 175 5.50 -15.88 1.73
C ILE A 175 6.81 -15.10 1.61
N ALA A 176 7.92 -15.76 1.26
CA ALA A 176 9.21 -15.09 1.14
C ALA A 176 9.18 -14.11 -0.06
N MET A 177 8.70 -14.57 -1.21
CA MET A 177 8.53 -13.72 -2.39
C MET A 177 7.54 -12.58 -2.13
N LEU A 178 6.43 -12.82 -1.40
CA LEU A 178 5.51 -11.75 -1.00
C LEU A 178 6.19 -10.74 -0.07
N ALA A 179 7.00 -11.19 0.87
CA ALA A 179 7.75 -10.32 1.76
C ALA A 179 8.71 -9.41 0.97
N ASP A 180 9.41 -9.94 -0.02
CA ASP A 180 10.30 -9.17 -0.90
C ASP A 180 9.52 -8.13 -1.73
N LEU A 181 8.37 -8.48 -2.25
CA LEU A 181 7.50 -7.56 -2.99
C LEU A 181 6.90 -6.46 -2.11
N MET A 182 6.62 -6.76 -0.84
CA MET A 182 5.90 -5.83 0.05
C MET A 182 6.80 -5.09 1.04
N THR A 183 7.98 -5.61 1.37
CA THR A 183 8.86 -5.03 2.39
C THR A 183 10.21 -4.65 1.82
N TYR A 184 10.79 -3.58 2.35
CA TYR A 184 12.24 -3.40 2.28
C TYR A 184 12.86 -4.54 3.09
N PHE A 185 13.68 -5.36 2.52
CA PHE A 185 14.43 -6.46 3.12
C PHE A 185 14.24 -6.55 4.65
N VAL A 186 13.30 -7.36 5.11
CA VAL A 186 13.30 -7.80 6.50
C VAL A 186 14.35 -8.87 6.57
N THR A 187 15.48 -8.56 7.22
CA THR A 187 16.40 -9.61 7.66
C THR A 187 15.58 -10.68 8.38
N SER A 188 15.83 -11.93 8.05
CA SER A 188 15.18 -13.17 8.49
C SER A 188 14.97 -13.36 10.01
N VAL A 189 15.26 -12.36 10.83
CA VAL A 189 15.21 -12.39 12.30
C VAL A 189 13.84 -11.97 12.87
N GLN A 190 12.89 -11.48 12.07
CA GLN A 190 11.58 -11.05 12.59
C GLN A 190 10.38 -11.91 12.17
N LEU A 191 10.57 -12.92 11.34
CA LEU A 191 9.61 -13.98 11.15
C LEU A 191 9.97 -15.06 12.17
N GLY A 192 9.41 -14.95 13.39
CA GLY A 192 9.45 -16.03 14.39
C GLY A 192 8.66 -17.23 13.87
N VAL A 193 9.20 -17.92 12.89
CA VAL A 193 8.81 -19.29 12.56
C VAL A 193 9.76 -20.17 13.36
N ALA A 194 9.35 -20.52 14.59
CA ALA A 194 9.88 -21.69 15.25
C ALA A 194 9.45 -22.90 14.41
N PHE A 195 10.43 -23.65 13.93
CA PHE A 195 10.25 -25.00 13.42
C PHE A 195 9.79 -25.93 14.55
#